data_f71c7ac3fa63a7e8126be1ce5b60d41b
#
_entry.id   f71c7ac3fa63a7e8126be1ce5b60d41b
#
_cell.length_a   1.000
_cell.length_b   1.000
_cell.length_c   1.000
_cell.angle_alpha   90.00
_cell.angle_beta   90.00
_cell.angle_gamma   90.00
#
_symmetry.space_group_name_H-M   'P 1'
#
loop_
_entity.id
_entity.type
_entity.pdbx_description
1 polymer ?
#
loop_
_entity_poly.entity_id
_entity_poly.type
_entity_poly.pdbx_seq_one_letter_code
_entity_poly.pdbx_strand_id
1 'polypeptide(L)'
;MDVSRTTPTVPRHSRNALAAPAPRPTRTAESPPAAVLAQRFLAVRSATLALCAPLSPEDCAAQSMPDASPVKWHLAHGTWFFEHFALAAHARRHAPFDPAFDYLWNSYYEAVGPRHARPSRGLLTRPSLARVLEYRAHVDAQVLDLLDAPVVPDALAATLALGLAHEEQHQELIVTDVKHLLAANPLQPAYHARTPAAGAPAVPLRLVPRGGGLVAIGAEDHDEFCFDAEQPLHRAWLEPHALASR
;
A
#
# COMPACT_ATOMS: atom_id res chain seq x y z
N MET A 1 52.05 -27.88 4.57
CA MET A 1 51.66 -26.87 3.56
C MET A 1 50.25 -26.46 3.92
N ASP A 2 50.18 -25.34 4.63
CA ASP A 2 48.92 -24.77 5.17
C ASP A 2 48.38 -23.77 4.14
N VAL A 3 47.20 -24.04 3.58
CA VAL A 3 46.57 -23.18 2.60
C VAL A 3 45.44 -22.43 3.31
N SER A 4 45.79 -21.26 3.86
CA SER A 4 44.81 -20.26 4.36
C SER A 4 43.89 -19.82 3.25
N ARG A 5 42.59 -20.20 3.32
CA ARG A 5 41.52 -19.67 2.48
C ARG A 5 41.01 -18.33 3.08
N THR A 6 41.44 -17.25 2.49
CA THR A 6 40.85 -15.94 2.74
C THR A 6 39.49 -15.83 2.01
N THR A 7 38.42 -15.72 2.78
CA THR A 7 37.08 -15.42 2.29
C THR A 7 36.99 -13.92 1.95
N PRO A 8 36.52 -13.53 0.77
CA PRO A 8 36.36 -12.11 0.45
C PRO A 8 35.16 -11.52 1.24
N THR A 9 35.42 -10.48 1.98
CA THR A 9 34.44 -9.67 2.69
C THR A 9 33.64 -8.86 1.67
N VAL A 10 32.36 -9.15 1.50
CA VAL A 10 31.43 -8.35 0.69
C VAL A 10 31.16 -7.04 1.44
N PRO A 11 31.33 -5.85 0.81
CA PRO A 11 31.00 -4.60 1.47
C PRO A 11 29.51 -4.52 1.78
N ARG A 12 29.16 -4.29 3.03
CA ARG A 12 27.80 -3.96 3.47
C ARG A 12 27.43 -2.61 2.85
N HIS A 13 26.59 -2.61 1.85
CA HIS A 13 25.90 -1.41 1.41
C HIS A 13 25.05 -0.91 2.58
N SER A 14 25.43 0.25 3.12
CA SER A 14 24.58 0.97 4.08
C SER A 14 23.27 1.32 3.35
N ARG A 15 22.20 0.62 3.71
CA ARG A 15 20.85 0.99 3.28
C ARG A 15 20.52 2.28 4.01
N ASN A 16 20.46 3.39 3.26
CA ASN A 16 19.88 4.63 3.75
C ASN A 16 18.47 4.32 4.26
N ALA A 17 18.27 4.47 5.55
CA ALA A 17 16.95 4.46 6.16
C ALA A 17 16.18 5.66 5.57
N LEU A 18 15.22 5.38 4.69
CA LEU A 18 14.24 6.36 4.26
C LEU A 18 13.41 6.73 5.49
N ALA A 19 13.75 7.85 6.12
CA ALA A 19 12.80 8.54 6.99
C ALA A 19 11.54 8.81 6.16
N ALA A 20 10.36 8.63 6.75
CA ALA A 20 9.11 9.04 6.10
C ALA A 20 9.30 10.49 5.65
N PRO A 21 9.16 10.81 4.36
CA PRO A 21 9.32 12.19 3.91
C PRO A 21 8.26 13.02 4.61
N ALA A 22 8.70 14.07 5.30
CA ALA A 22 7.77 15.12 5.72
C ALA A 22 7.07 15.62 4.43
N PRO A 23 5.74 15.73 4.40
CA PRO A 23 5.03 16.24 3.25
C PRO A 23 5.61 17.62 2.94
N ARG A 24 6.27 17.77 1.77
CA ARG A 24 6.67 19.08 1.28
C ARG A 24 5.37 19.85 1.00
N PRO A 25 5.25 21.10 1.46
CA PRO A 25 4.14 21.92 1.09
C PRO A 25 4.21 22.19 -0.42
N THR A 26 3.48 21.42 -1.20
CA THR A 26 3.25 21.72 -2.61
C THR A 26 2.36 22.95 -2.68
N ARG A 27 2.77 23.90 -3.48
CA ARG A 27 2.16 25.21 -3.71
C ARG A 27 0.70 25.06 -4.16
N THR A 28 -0.23 25.64 -3.39
CA THR A 28 -1.52 26.22 -3.78
C THR A 28 -2.32 25.61 -4.95
N ALA A 29 -2.55 24.29 -4.97
CA ALA A 29 -3.87 23.79 -5.32
C ALA A 29 -4.70 23.94 -4.03
N GLU A 30 -5.86 24.57 -4.08
CA GLU A 30 -6.78 24.60 -2.95
C GLU A 30 -7.03 23.17 -2.51
N SER A 31 -6.86 22.89 -1.20
CA SER A 31 -7.14 21.55 -0.67
C SER A 31 -8.55 21.15 -1.08
N PRO A 32 -8.76 19.90 -1.53
CA PRO A 32 -10.08 19.49 -1.98
C PRO A 32 -11.09 19.67 -0.84
N PRO A 33 -12.35 20.02 -1.16
CA PRO A 33 -13.38 20.19 -0.15
C PRO A 33 -13.50 18.97 0.75
N ALA A 34 -13.75 19.18 2.05
CA ALA A 34 -13.87 18.09 3.05
C ALA A 34 -14.80 16.96 2.59
N ALA A 35 -15.93 17.29 1.97
CA ALA A 35 -16.86 16.29 1.43
C ALA A 35 -16.25 15.40 0.34
N VAL A 36 -15.39 15.96 -0.51
CA VAL A 36 -14.69 15.20 -1.57
C VAL A 36 -13.65 14.24 -0.95
N LEU A 37 -12.91 14.72 0.07
CA LEU A 37 -11.97 13.87 0.82
C LEU A 37 -12.70 12.74 1.56
N ALA A 38 -13.81 13.03 2.22
CA ALA A 38 -14.61 12.04 2.91
C ALA A 38 -15.16 10.98 1.94
N GLN A 39 -15.68 11.40 0.78
CA GLN A 39 -16.17 10.49 -0.24
C GLN A 39 -15.05 9.59 -0.78
N ARG A 40 -13.87 10.16 -1.10
CA ARG A 40 -12.71 9.40 -1.56
C ARG A 40 -12.23 8.42 -0.48
N PHE A 41 -12.15 8.88 0.77
CA PHE A 41 -11.79 8.03 1.91
C PHE A 41 -12.72 6.82 2.00
N LEU A 42 -14.04 7.02 2.04
CA LEU A 42 -15.01 5.94 2.09
C LEU A 42 -14.90 4.98 0.88
N ALA A 43 -14.69 5.52 -0.32
CA ALA A 43 -14.57 4.71 -1.53
C ALA A 43 -13.35 3.77 -1.48
N VAL A 44 -12.17 4.30 -1.12
CA VAL A 44 -10.94 3.51 -1.02
C VAL A 44 -11.05 2.47 0.09
N ARG A 45 -11.57 2.86 1.28
CA ARG A 45 -11.75 1.96 2.41
C ARG A 45 -12.73 0.83 2.08
N SER A 46 -13.82 1.13 1.38
CA SER A 46 -14.82 0.13 0.93
C SER A 46 -14.24 -0.81 -0.13
N ALA A 47 -13.45 -0.29 -1.08
CA ALA A 47 -12.80 -1.11 -2.10
C ALA A 47 -11.86 -2.15 -1.47
N THR A 48 -11.10 -1.78 -0.45
CA THR A 48 -10.24 -2.74 0.28
C THR A 48 -11.06 -3.85 0.92
N LEU A 49 -12.19 -3.53 1.55
CA LEU A 49 -13.08 -4.56 2.14
C LEU A 49 -13.71 -5.46 1.07
N ALA A 50 -14.09 -4.89 -0.08
CA ALA A 50 -14.64 -5.66 -1.19
C ALA A 50 -13.67 -6.70 -1.73
N LEU A 51 -12.36 -6.40 -1.77
CA LEU A 51 -11.31 -7.37 -2.12
C LEU A 51 -11.20 -8.52 -1.10
N CYS A 52 -11.55 -8.28 0.16
CA CYS A 52 -11.47 -9.28 1.21
C CYS A 52 -12.76 -10.12 1.33
N ALA A 53 -13.88 -9.64 0.80
CA ALA A 53 -15.19 -10.26 0.96
C ALA A 53 -15.29 -11.74 0.50
N PRO A 54 -14.57 -12.18 -0.56
CA PRO A 54 -14.60 -13.58 -0.98
C PRO A 54 -13.81 -14.53 -0.08
N LEU A 55 -13.00 -14.01 0.85
CA LEU A 55 -12.03 -14.76 1.63
C LEU A 55 -12.60 -15.18 2.99
N SER A 56 -12.25 -16.39 3.44
CA SER A 56 -12.51 -16.81 4.81
C SER A 56 -11.57 -16.10 5.80
N PRO A 57 -11.90 -16.09 7.11
CA PRO A 57 -10.97 -15.61 8.13
C PRO A 57 -9.62 -16.33 8.13
N GLU A 58 -9.59 -17.60 7.78
CA GLU A 58 -8.40 -18.44 7.66
C GLU A 58 -7.54 -17.98 6.48
N ASP A 59 -8.16 -17.74 5.30
CA ASP A 59 -7.46 -17.17 4.15
C ASP A 59 -6.84 -15.82 4.49
N CYS A 60 -7.60 -14.97 5.19
CA CYS A 60 -7.12 -13.65 5.60
C CYS A 60 -5.96 -13.70 6.61
N ALA A 61 -5.77 -14.81 7.33
CA ALA A 61 -4.71 -14.96 8.33
C ALA A 61 -3.45 -15.66 7.81
N ALA A 62 -3.55 -16.38 6.70
CA ALA A 62 -2.46 -17.17 6.16
C ALA A 62 -1.41 -16.30 5.46
N GLN A 63 -0.14 -16.74 5.55
CA GLN A 63 1.01 -16.16 4.83
C GLN A 63 1.62 -17.24 3.96
N SER A 64 1.60 -17.06 2.66
CA SER A 64 2.01 -18.07 1.69
C SER A 64 3.52 -18.14 1.43
N MET A 65 4.26 -17.08 1.75
CA MET A 65 5.72 -16.99 1.63
C MET A 65 6.26 -15.83 2.49
N PRO A 66 7.57 -15.80 2.80
CA PRO A 66 8.17 -14.77 3.66
C PRO A 66 7.98 -13.32 3.17
N ASP A 67 7.86 -13.14 1.86
CA ASP A 67 7.72 -11.81 1.24
C ASP A 67 6.26 -11.35 1.09
N ALA A 68 5.28 -12.27 1.20
CA ALA A 68 3.87 -11.93 1.27
C ALA A 68 3.47 -11.44 2.68
N SER A 69 2.28 -10.89 2.78
CA SER A 69 1.65 -10.58 4.07
C SER A 69 0.21 -11.10 4.10
N PRO A 70 -0.29 -11.55 5.26
CA PRO A 70 -1.70 -11.90 5.38
C PRO A 70 -2.60 -10.72 5.05
N VAL A 71 -3.75 -10.97 4.45
CA VAL A 71 -4.79 -9.94 4.17
C VAL A 71 -5.14 -9.16 5.44
N LYS A 72 -5.29 -9.87 6.57
CA LYS A 72 -5.51 -9.27 7.88
C LYS A 72 -4.45 -8.25 8.25
N TRP A 73 -3.19 -8.50 7.91
CA TRP A 73 -2.10 -7.57 8.16
C TRP A 73 -2.24 -6.31 7.29
N HIS A 74 -2.58 -6.44 6.01
CA HIS A 74 -2.81 -5.29 5.12
C HIS A 74 -3.95 -4.39 5.61
N LEU A 75 -5.08 -5.00 6.01
CA LEU A 75 -6.22 -4.29 6.59
C LEU A 75 -5.83 -3.47 7.83
N ALA A 76 -5.05 -4.10 8.71
CA ALA A 76 -4.62 -3.47 9.94
C ALA A 76 -3.54 -2.39 9.70
N HIS A 77 -2.60 -2.64 8.80
CA HIS A 77 -1.52 -1.70 8.46
C HIS A 77 -2.04 -0.42 7.81
N GLY A 78 -2.95 -0.51 6.83
CA GLY A 78 -3.59 0.67 6.25
C GLY A 78 -4.40 1.46 7.29
N THR A 79 -5.05 0.76 8.24
CA THR A 79 -5.75 1.41 9.34
C THR A 79 -4.80 2.10 10.31
N TRP A 80 -3.71 1.42 10.67
CA TRP A 80 -2.65 1.96 11.51
C TRP A 80 -2.04 3.24 10.93
N PHE A 81 -1.88 3.32 9.60
CA PHE A 81 -1.39 4.53 8.96
C PHE A 81 -2.27 5.74 9.29
N PHE A 82 -3.58 5.62 9.16
CA PHE A 82 -4.50 6.71 9.48
C PHE A 82 -4.54 7.04 10.97
N GLU A 83 -4.52 6.02 11.84
CA GLU A 83 -4.47 6.25 13.28
C GLU A 83 -3.20 7.00 13.67
N HIS A 84 -2.04 6.51 13.22
CA HIS A 84 -0.74 7.02 13.65
C HIS A 84 -0.44 8.39 13.04
N PHE A 85 -0.71 8.60 11.74
CA PHE A 85 -0.30 9.82 11.04
C PHE A 85 -1.41 10.88 10.92
N ALA A 86 -2.68 10.49 10.89
CA ALA A 86 -3.77 11.45 10.80
C ALA A 86 -4.40 11.73 12.18
N LEU A 87 -4.87 10.71 12.91
CA LEU A 87 -5.56 10.93 14.17
C LEU A 87 -4.62 11.42 15.27
N ALA A 88 -3.45 10.81 15.47
CA ALA A 88 -2.52 11.21 16.51
C ALA A 88 -2.02 12.65 16.34
N ALA A 89 -1.92 13.14 15.09
CA ALA A 89 -1.46 14.50 14.81
C ALA A 89 -2.57 15.56 14.86
N HIS A 90 -3.82 15.21 14.53
CA HIS A 90 -4.88 16.19 14.28
C HIS A 90 -6.10 16.06 15.19
N ALA A 91 -6.34 14.91 15.85
CA ALA A 91 -7.44 14.77 16.79
C ALA A 91 -7.11 15.44 18.13
N ARG A 92 -8.08 16.20 18.67
CA ARG A 92 -7.89 16.92 19.96
C ARG A 92 -7.62 16.01 21.15
N ARG A 93 -8.18 14.82 21.13
CA ARG A 93 -8.02 13.77 22.14
C ARG A 93 -7.96 12.45 21.42
N HIS A 94 -6.76 11.98 21.15
CA HIS A 94 -6.54 10.66 20.58
C HIS A 94 -5.95 9.73 21.62
N ALA A 95 -6.51 8.53 21.70
CA ALA A 95 -5.91 7.40 22.42
C ALA A 95 -5.82 6.24 21.44
N PRO A 96 -4.68 5.55 21.33
CA PRO A 96 -4.55 4.40 20.45
C PRO A 96 -5.63 3.36 20.75
N PHE A 97 -6.18 2.74 19.73
CA PHE A 97 -7.14 1.65 19.88
C PHE A 97 -6.56 0.47 20.68
N ASP A 98 -5.28 0.18 20.43
CA ASP A 98 -4.48 -0.76 21.20
C ASP A 98 -3.00 -0.36 21.12
N PRO A 99 -2.33 -0.09 22.26
CA PRO A 99 -0.92 0.32 22.25
C PRO A 99 0.04 -0.67 21.59
N ALA A 100 -0.32 -1.96 21.48
CA ALA A 100 0.51 -2.95 20.82
C ALA A 100 0.49 -2.82 19.28
N PHE A 101 -0.47 -2.07 18.73
CA PHE A 101 -0.67 -1.99 17.28
C PHE A 101 0.43 -1.21 16.56
N ASP A 102 1.12 -0.27 17.22
CA ASP A 102 2.30 0.38 16.68
C ASP A 102 3.43 -0.62 16.36
N TYR A 103 3.62 -1.63 17.20
CA TYR A 103 4.59 -2.69 16.94
C TYR A 103 4.10 -3.69 15.89
N LEU A 104 2.83 -4.11 15.97
CA LEU A 104 2.29 -5.19 15.12
C LEU A 104 2.10 -4.76 13.66
N TRP A 105 1.66 -3.53 13.45
CA TRP A 105 1.23 -3.04 12.13
C TRP A 105 2.22 -2.09 11.47
N ASN A 106 3.28 -1.64 12.18
CA ASN A 106 4.37 -0.90 11.56
C ASN A 106 5.12 -1.76 10.54
N SER A 107 5.55 -1.16 9.42
CA SER A 107 6.30 -1.84 8.36
C SER A 107 7.74 -1.30 8.25
N TYR A 108 7.93 -0.17 7.58
CA TYR A 108 9.25 0.40 7.30
C TYR A 108 9.53 1.72 8.05
N TYR A 109 8.61 2.16 8.88
CA TYR A 109 8.72 3.44 9.58
C TYR A 109 9.61 3.29 10.81
N GLU A 110 10.94 3.31 10.61
CA GLU A 110 11.92 3.15 11.69
C GLU A 110 11.81 4.27 12.74
N ALA A 111 11.38 5.47 12.33
CA ALA A 111 11.14 6.59 13.24
C ALA A 111 10.00 6.35 14.23
N VAL A 112 9.07 5.44 13.93
CA VAL A 112 7.97 5.06 14.83
C VAL A 112 8.43 4.08 15.90
N GLY A 113 9.46 3.25 15.59
CA GLY A 113 10.00 2.30 16.55
C GLY A 113 10.10 0.87 15.99
N PRO A 114 10.25 -0.13 16.88
CA PRO A 114 10.40 -1.52 16.48
C PRO A 114 9.13 -2.05 15.79
N ARG A 115 9.31 -3.03 14.92
CA ARG A 115 8.24 -3.64 14.12
C ARG A 115 8.25 -5.15 14.19
N HIS A 116 7.10 -5.76 13.98
CA HIS A 116 7.00 -7.21 13.81
C HIS A 116 7.60 -7.64 12.45
N ALA A 117 8.44 -8.67 12.48
CA ALA A 117 9.19 -9.12 11.31
C ALA A 117 8.25 -9.62 10.19
N ARG A 118 8.47 -9.16 8.95
CA ARG A 118 7.63 -9.51 7.79
C ARG A 118 7.47 -11.02 7.59
N PRO A 119 8.55 -11.85 7.64
CA PRO A 119 8.42 -13.29 7.45
C PRO A 119 7.58 -14.00 8.52
N SER A 120 7.30 -13.33 9.64
CA SER A 120 6.56 -13.90 10.77
C SER A 120 5.13 -13.36 10.88
N ARG A 121 4.65 -12.56 9.93
CA ARG A 121 3.31 -11.96 9.97
C ARG A 121 2.18 -12.99 10.00
N GLY A 122 2.37 -14.15 9.36
CA GLY A 122 1.44 -15.27 9.40
C GLY A 122 1.30 -15.94 10.77
N LEU A 123 2.23 -15.68 11.70
CA LEU A 123 2.14 -16.18 13.08
C LEU A 123 1.22 -15.33 13.97
N LEU A 124 0.78 -14.17 13.50
CA LEU A 124 -0.12 -13.28 14.23
C LEU A 124 -1.56 -13.83 14.21
N THR A 125 -1.83 -14.88 14.98
CA THR A 125 -3.20 -15.41 15.14
C THR A 125 -4.09 -14.46 15.95
N ARG A 126 -3.47 -13.58 16.72
CA ARG A 126 -4.13 -12.49 17.46
C ARG A 126 -3.46 -11.15 17.09
N PRO A 127 -4.27 -10.08 16.95
CA PRO A 127 -5.73 -10.04 17.05
C PRO A 127 -6.43 -10.86 15.95
N SER A 128 -7.70 -11.25 16.18
CA SER A 128 -8.54 -11.90 15.18
C SER A 128 -8.88 -10.95 14.03
N LEU A 129 -9.32 -11.49 12.88
CA LEU A 129 -9.85 -10.66 11.78
C LEU A 129 -11.00 -9.76 12.25
N ALA A 130 -11.92 -10.28 13.05
CA ALA A 130 -13.03 -9.49 13.61
C ALA A 130 -12.50 -8.28 14.40
N ARG A 131 -11.47 -8.47 15.25
CA ARG A 131 -10.87 -7.37 16.02
C ARG A 131 -10.18 -6.33 15.12
N VAL A 132 -9.59 -6.76 14.02
CA VAL A 132 -9.01 -5.83 13.02
C VAL A 132 -10.10 -5.04 12.30
N LEU A 133 -11.25 -5.66 12.00
CA LEU A 133 -12.38 -4.96 11.40
C LEU A 133 -13.02 -3.95 12.36
N GLU A 134 -13.11 -4.27 13.68
CA GLU A 134 -13.51 -3.30 14.71
C GLU A 134 -12.52 -2.12 14.77
N TYR A 135 -11.22 -2.40 14.75
CA TYR A 135 -10.19 -1.38 14.70
C TYR A 135 -10.38 -0.46 13.50
N ARG A 136 -10.59 -1.07 12.32
CA ARG A 136 -10.82 -0.33 11.08
C ARG A 136 -12.03 0.60 11.19
N ALA A 137 -13.17 0.08 11.64
CA ALA A 137 -14.40 0.86 11.80
C ALA A 137 -14.22 2.02 12.81
N HIS A 138 -13.49 1.78 13.90
CA HIS A 138 -13.19 2.79 14.90
C HIS A 138 -12.37 3.95 14.34
N VAL A 139 -11.29 3.64 13.61
CA VAL A 139 -10.44 4.65 12.98
C VAL A 139 -11.18 5.39 11.87
N ASP A 140 -11.97 4.68 11.06
CA ASP A 140 -12.75 5.30 9.98
C ASP A 140 -13.74 6.33 10.53
N ALA A 141 -14.44 6.01 11.61
CA ALA A 141 -15.35 6.96 12.25
C ALA A 141 -14.63 8.23 12.72
N GLN A 142 -13.47 8.09 13.36
CA GLN A 142 -12.70 9.24 13.84
C GLN A 142 -12.11 10.09 12.70
N VAL A 143 -11.66 9.48 11.61
CA VAL A 143 -11.20 10.23 10.42
C VAL A 143 -12.35 11.02 9.81
N LEU A 144 -13.55 10.43 9.72
CA LEU A 144 -14.74 11.12 9.22
C LEU A 144 -15.15 12.27 10.13
N ASP A 145 -15.05 12.10 11.46
CA ASP A 145 -15.28 13.20 12.42
C ASP A 145 -14.29 14.36 12.22
N LEU A 146 -13.02 14.08 11.88
CA LEU A 146 -12.05 15.14 11.53
C LEU A 146 -12.45 15.86 10.24
N LEU A 147 -13.02 15.16 9.26
CA LEU A 147 -13.44 15.70 7.98
C LEU A 147 -14.78 16.44 8.06
N ASP A 148 -15.56 16.28 9.13
CA ASP A 148 -16.80 17.03 9.38
C ASP A 148 -16.52 18.46 9.91
N ALA A 149 -15.24 18.80 10.13
CA ALA A 149 -14.83 20.13 10.55
C ALA A 149 -15.07 21.16 9.43
N PRO A 150 -15.44 22.42 9.78
CA PRO A 150 -15.67 23.48 8.78
C PRO A 150 -14.47 23.76 7.88
N VAL A 151 -13.26 23.53 8.38
CA VAL A 151 -12.00 23.71 7.65
C VAL A 151 -11.11 22.49 7.94
N VAL A 152 -10.72 21.80 6.88
CA VAL A 152 -9.72 20.73 6.95
C VAL A 152 -8.33 21.35 6.75
N PRO A 153 -7.41 21.20 7.72
CA PRO A 153 -6.04 21.70 7.55
C PRO A 153 -5.33 21.05 6.36
N ASP A 154 -4.54 21.82 5.61
CA ASP A 154 -3.78 21.33 4.46
C ASP A 154 -2.88 20.14 4.81
N ALA A 155 -2.26 20.16 5.99
CA ALA A 155 -1.45 19.06 6.48
C ALA A 155 -2.25 17.76 6.66
N LEU A 156 -3.49 17.86 7.16
CA LEU A 156 -4.38 16.70 7.26
C LEU A 156 -4.81 16.21 5.87
N ALA A 157 -5.18 17.12 4.97
CA ALA A 157 -5.55 16.78 3.60
C ALA A 157 -4.42 16.05 2.87
N ALA A 158 -3.17 16.54 2.99
CA ALA A 158 -1.99 15.90 2.43
C ALA A 158 -1.72 14.51 3.04
N THR A 159 -1.85 14.37 4.37
CA THR A 159 -1.70 13.08 5.04
C THR A 159 -2.75 12.07 4.59
N LEU A 160 -4.01 12.52 4.44
CA LEU A 160 -5.08 11.67 3.94
C LEU A 160 -4.86 11.26 2.48
N ALA A 161 -4.43 12.19 1.60
CA ALA A 161 -4.10 11.87 0.21
C ALA A 161 -3.01 10.80 0.11
N LEU A 162 -1.93 10.95 0.90
CA LEU A 162 -0.86 9.94 0.99
C LEU A 162 -1.39 8.61 1.53
N GLY A 163 -2.19 8.62 2.60
CA GLY A 163 -2.75 7.42 3.22
C GLY A 163 -3.68 6.66 2.27
N LEU A 164 -4.48 7.37 1.46
CA LEU A 164 -5.35 6.76 0.47
C LEU A 164 -4.55 6.11 -0.66
N ALA A 165 -3.54 6.80 -1.21
CA ALA A 165 -2.66 6.24 -2.22
C ALA A 165 -1.87 5.02 -1.68
N HIS A 166 -1.41 5.08 -0.42
CA HIS A 166 -0.79 3.97 0.28
C HIS A 166 -1.75 2.77 0.44
N GLU A 167 -3.02 3.01 0.77
CA GLU A 167 -4.01 1.93 0.86
C GLU A 167 -4.32 1.33 -0.52
N GLU A 168 -4.38 2.13 -1.58
CA GLU A 168 -4.54 1.66 -2.97
C GLU A 168 -3.35 0.77 -3.40
N GLN A 169 -2.11 1.09 -3.01
CA GLN A 169 -0.98 0.18 -3.17
C GLN A 169 -1.19 -1.15 -2.41
N HIS A 170 -1.72 -1.07 -1.20
CA HIS A 170 -2.02 -2.27 -0.41
C HIS A 170 -3.15 -3.09 -0.99
N GLN A 171 -4.11 -2.52 -1.73
CA GLN A 171 -5.12 -3.27 -2.50
C GLN A 171 -4.46 -4.13 -3.59
N GLU A 172 -3.48 -3.59 -4.31
CA GLU A 172 -2.69 -4.34 -5.29
C GLU A 172 -1.92 -5.49 -4.63
N LEU A 173 -1.25 -5.22 -3.49
CA LEU A 173 -0.53 -6.24 -2.73
C LEU A 173 -1.47 -7.33 -2.19
N ILE A 174 -2.67 -6.99 -1.72
CA ILE A 174 -3.68 -7.98 -1.31
C ILE A 174 -3.99 -8.95 -2.46
N VAL A 175 -4.25 -8.42 -3.65
CA VAL A 175 -4.56 -9.27 -4.82
C VAL A 175 -3.37 -10.15 -5.20
N THR A 176 -2.16 -9.61 -5.17
CA THR A 176 -0.92 -10.34 -5.44
C THR A 176 -0.71 -11.48 -4.44
N ASP A 177 -0.81 -11.18 -3.14
CA ASP A 177 -0.57 -12.13 -2.06
C ASP A 177 -1.65 -13.21 -1.99
N VAL A 178 -2.92 -12.85 -2.20
CA VAL A 178 -4.06 -13.79 -2.28
C VAL A 178 -3.91 -14.71 -3.48
N LYS A 179 -3.53 -14.19 -4.65
CA LYS A 179 -3.30 -15.01 -5.84
C LYS A 179 -2.25 -16.07 -5.57
N HIS A 180 -1.13 -15.72 -4.92
CA HIS A 180 -0.11 -16.67 -4.55
C HIS A 180 -0.62 -17.68 -3.51
N LEU A 181 -1.33 -17.20 -2.48
CA LEU A 181 -1.90 -18.06 -1.43
C LEU A 181 -2.83 -19.13 -1.99
N LEU A 182 -3.81 -18.74 -2.81
CA LEU A 182 -4.80 -19.66 -3.36
C LEU A 182 -4.16 -20.61 -4.39
N ALA A 183 -3.17 -20.15 -5.16
CA ALA A 183 -2.42 -21.00 -6.09
C ALA A 183 -1.53 -22.04 -5.38
N ALA A 184 -1.02 -21.70 -4.20
CA ALA A 184 -0.22 -22.63 -3.38
C ALA A 184 -1.08 -23.70 -2.67
N ASN A 185 -2.40 -23.48 -2.57
CA ASN A 185 -3.32 -24.46 -1.97
C ASN A 185 -3.51 -25.65 -2.93
N PRO A 186 -3.29 -26.91 -2.48
CA PRO A 186 -3.49 -28.09 -3.33
C PRO A 186 -4.88 -28.23 -3.94
N LEU A 187 -5.91 -27.64 -3.30
CA LEU A 187 -7.28 -27.64 -3.82
C LEU A 187 -7.51 -26.55 -4.88
N GLN A 188 -6.57 -25.63 -5.04
CA GLN A 188 -6.65 -24.50 -5.99
C GLN A 188 -8.01 -23.76 -5.94
N PRO A 189 -8.45 -23.28 -4.77
CA PRO A 189 -9.74 -22.65 -4.63
C PRO A 189 -9.83 -21.39 -5.50
N ALA A 190 -10.98 -21.17 -6.13
CA ALA A 190 -11.20 -19.98 -6.91
C ALA A 190 -11.48 -18.78 -5.99
N TYR A 191 -10.84 -17.66 -6.25
CA TYR A 191 -11.12 -16.39 -5.56
C TYR A 191 -12.57 -15.91 -5.80
N HIS A 192 -13.03 -16.02 -7.05
CA HIS A 192 -14.42 -15.82 -7.44
C HIS A 192 -14.87 -17.00 -8.31
N ALA A 193 -16.06 -17.51 -8.06
CA ALA A 193 -16.70 -18.43 -8.97
C ALA A 193 -16.95 -17.68 -10.30
N ARG A 194 -16.17 -18.01 -11.32
CA ARG A 194 -16.30 -17.41 -12.65
C ARG A 194 -16.50 -18.51 -13.69
N THR A 195 -17.59 -18.44 -14.41
CA THR A 195 -17.71 -19.19 -15.65
C THR A 195 -16.76 -18.55 -16.69
N PRO A 196 -15.77 -19.28 -17.23
CA PRO A 196 -14.92 -18.74 -18.29
C PRO A 196 -15.83 -18.22 -19.43
N ALA A 197 -15.67 -16.96 -19.78
CA ALA A 197 -16.29 -16.48 -21.01
C ALA A 197 -15.78 -17.32 -22.17
N ALA A 198 -16.67 -17.72 -23.08
CA ALA A 198 -16.25 -18.36 -24.32
C ALA A 198 -15.15 -17.49 -24.93
N GLY A 199 -13.94 -18.05 -25.05
CA GLY A 199 -12.78 -17.28 -25.46
C GLY A 199 -13.00 -16.69 -26.84
N ALA A 200 -12.87 -15.38 -27.00
CA ALA A 200 -12.72 -14.79 -28.31
C ALA A 200 -11.51 -15.44 -29.02
N PRO A 201 -11.55 -15.60 -30.34
CA PRO A 201 -10.41 -16.12 -31.09
C PRO A 201 -9.13 -15.37 -30.70
N ALA A 202 -8.05 -16.11 -30.48
CA ALA A 202 -6.79 -15.50 -30.10
C ALA A 202 -6.33 -14.52 -31.19
N VAL A 203 -6.25 -13.24 -30.85
CA VAL A 203 -5.72 -12.23 -31.76
C VAL A 203 -4.21 -12.49 -31.92
N PRO A 204 -3.68 -12.52 -33.17
CA PRO A 204 -2.25 -12.71 -33.37
C PRO A 204 -1.41 -11.67 -32.63
N LEU A 205 -0.32 -12.11 -32.01
CA LEU A 205 0.66 -11.21 -31.41
C LEU A 205 1.25 -10.32 -32.50
N ARG A 206 1.24 -9.02 -32.27
CA ARG A 206 1.88 -8.03 -33.14
C ARG A 206 2.86 -7.22 -32.33
N LEU A 207 3.98 -6.86 -32.92
CA LEU A 207 4.88 -5.86 -32.38
C LEU A 207 4.45 -4.50 -32.90
N VAL A 208 4.09 -3.60 -31.99
CA VAL A 208 3.66 -2.23 -32.28
C VAL A 208 4.90 -1.33 -32.18
N PRO A 209 5.45 -0.84 -33.30
CA PRO A 209 6.64 -0.02 -33.28
C PRO A 209 6.36 1.33 -32.60
N ARG A 210 7.35 1.83 -31.87
CA ARG A 210 7.40 3.14 -31.26
C ARG A 210 8.67 3.86 -31.72
N GLY A 211 8.54 5.10 -32.16
CA GLY A 211 9.68 5.94 -32.46
C GLY A 211 10.49 6.21 -31.19
N GLY A 212 11.80 6.31 -31.34
CA GLY A 212 12.65 6.83 -30.27
C GLY A 212 12.55 8.36 -30.19
N GLY A 213 13.32 8.95 -29.31
CA GLY A 213 13.42 10.41 -29.16
C GLY A 213 13.54 10.85 -27.71
N LEU A 214 13.55 12.15 -27.54
CA LEU A 214 13.59 12.77 -26.22
C LEU A 214 12.16 12.86 -25.66
N VAL A 215 11.91 12.18 -24.55
CA VAL A 215 10.61 12.14 -23.88
C VAL A 215 10.71 12.69 -22.46
N ALA A 216 9.63 13.24 -21.94
CA ALA A 216 9.50 13.60 -20.54
C ALA A 216 8.98 12.40 -19.75
N ILE A 217 9.61 12.08 -18.63
CA ILE A 217 9.24 11.01 -17.70
C ILE A 217 9.20 11.57 -16.29
N GLY A 218 8.20 11.20 -15.52
CA GLY A 218 7.99 11.62 -14.14
C GLY A 218 6.79 12.53 -13.98
N ALA A 219 6.45 12.81 -12.73
CA ALA A 219 5.34 13.68 -12.34
C ALA A 219 5.79 15.14 -12.24
N GLU A 220 4.89 16.06 -12.56
CA GLU A 220 5.09 17.50 -12.40
C GLU A 220 4.67 17.96 -10.98
N ASP A 221 5.23 19.08 -10.52
CA ASP A 221 4.99 19.60 -9.17
C ASP A 221 3.52 20.05 -8.90
N HIS A 222 2.69 20.11 -9.93
CA HIS A 222 1.29 20.50 -9.83
C HIS A 222 0.29 19.35 -9.94
N ASP A 223 0.78 18.11 -10.06
CA ASP A 223 -0.06 16.92 -10.02
C ASP A 223 -0.74 16.81 -8.65
N GLU A 224 -1.99 16.36 -8.61
CA GLU A 224 -2.78 16.28 -7.37
C GLU A 224 -2.08 15.43 -6.29
N PHE A 225 -1.49 14.31 -6.69
CA PHE A 225 -0.70 13.44 -5.83
C PHE A 225 0.33 12.67 -6.67
N CYS A 226 1.55 12.57 -6.18
CA CYS A 226 2.57 11.67 -6.70
C CYS A 226 3.50 11.22 -5.57
N PHE A 227 4.10 10.04 -5.71
CA PHE A 227 5.14 9.59 -4.79
C PHE A 227 6.49 10.22 -5.14
N ASP A 228 7.37 10.34 -4.16
CA ASP A 228 8.72 10.88 -4.35
C ASP A 228 9.50 10.18 -5.46
N ALA A 229 9.26 8.86 -5.65
CA ALA A 229 9.90 8.06 -6.69
C ALA A 229 9.43 8.41 -8.12
N GLU A 230 8.32 9.13 -8.25
CA GLU A 230 7.77 9.59 -9.53
C GLU A 230 8.33 10.94 -9.94
N GLN A 231 9.08 11.62 -9.07
CA GLN A 231 9.68 12.94 -9.29
C GLN A 231 11.21 12.88 -9.36
N PRO A 232 11.86 13.90 -9.96
CA PRO A 232 11.25 15.01 -10.71
C PRO A 232 10.87 14.62 -12.14
N LEU A 233 10.01 15.41 -12.79
CA LEU A 233 9.85 15.35 -14.23
C LEU A 233 11.20 15.61 -14.89
N HIS A 234 11.67 14.69 -15.72
CA HIS A 234 12.98 14.79 -16.38
C HIS A 234 12.90 14.32 -17.83
N ARG A 235 13.91 14.65 -18.61
CA ARG A 235 14.01 14.21 -20.00
C ARG A 235 14.89 12.97 -20.10
N ALA A 236 14.40 11.97 -20.83
CA ALA A 236 15.14 10.75 -21.15
C ALA A 236 15.12 10.50 -22.66
N TRP A 237 16.24 10.02 -23.19
CA TRP A 237 16.29 9.54 -24.55
C TRP A 237 15.83 8.08 -24.62
N LEU A 238 14.86 7.79 -25.48
CA LEU A 238 14.43 6.43 -25.75
C LEU A 238 14.89 6.02 -27.15
N GLU A 239 15.49 4.84 -27.26
CA GLU A 239 15.74 4.23 -28.56
C GLU A 239 14.45 3.76 -29.22
N PRO A 240 14.39 3.70 -30.56
CA PRO A 240 13.27 3.07 -31.25
C PRO A 240 13.06 1.65 -30.73
N HIS A 241 11.82 1.32 -30.38
CA HIS A 241 11.49 0.03 -29.79
C HIS A 241 10.12 -0.46 -30.29
N ALA A 242 9.76 -1.67 -29.91
CA ALA A 242 8.43 -2.21 -30.20
C ALA A 242 7.84 -2.87 -28.94
N LEU A 243 6.56 -2.65 -28.73
CA LEU A 243 5.80 -3.27 -27.66
C LEU A 243 4.92 -4.39 -28.22
N ALA A 244 4.79 -5.48 -27.48
CA ALA A 244 3.85 -6.53 -27.81
C ALA A 244 2.41 -6.02 -27.63
N SER A 245 1.53 -6.42 -28.55
CA SER A 245 0.11 -6.01 -28.53
C SER A 245 -0.71 -6.74 -27.45
N ARG A 246 -0.13 -7.76 -26.83
CA ARG A 246 -0.72 -8.58 -25.77
C ARG A 246 0.37 -9.36 -25.02
#